data_47927968dfe9465565e04b316726d5fa
#
_entry.id   47927968dfe9465565e04b316726d5fa
#
_cell.length_a   1.000
_cell.length_b   1.000
_cell.length_c   1.000
_cell.angle_alpha   90.00
_cell.angle_beta   90.00
_cell.angle_gamma   90.00
#
_symmetry.space_group_name_H-M   'P 1'
#
loop_
_entity.id
_entity.type
_entity.pdbx_description
1 polymer ?
#
loop_
_entity_poly.entity_id
_entity_poly.type
_entity_poly.pdbx_seq_one_letter_code
_entity_poly.pdbx_strand_id
1 'polypeptide(L)'
;MGKEIAIRDLTFSYSGRGDQISHVTLDIRAGEVIVLTGPSGSGKSSLTRVINGLIPYFYEGELSGQIRVGDKPLEEIHSWERGKLVGNVFQDPRSQFFANEVAGEIAFGCENYGYTHEEIQSHVLQAAQYNKIEDLLDHSLHTLSYGMRQKVAIASAQAIEPEIYVMDEPSANLDIESTYRFGDIIRNLKAQGKTIVIAEHRLYYLMDVADRFFCIQHGAIVREFSREEMKSLPSAEVHTLGLRTPDLYQMAFQQMPSAATD
;
A
#
# COMPACT_ATOMS: atom_id res chain seq x y z
N MET A 1 -11.93 3.47 -13.26
CA MET A 1 -11.37 4.76 -12.79
C MET A 1 -11.29 4.70 -11.27
N GLY A 2 -10.24 5.29 -10.67
CA GLY A 2 -10.12 5.34 -9.21
C GLY A 2 -11.29 6.05 -8.55
N LYS A 3 -11.53 5.76 -7.27
CA LYS A 3 -12.53 6.45 -6.44
C LYS A 3 -11.85 7.30 -5.40
N GLU A 4 -12.50 8.39 -5.04
CA GLU A 4 -12.09 9.23 -3.92
C GLU A 4 -12.37 8.55 -2.58
N ILE A 5 -11.58 8.93 -1.56
CA ILE A 5 -11.77 8.48 -0.19
C ILE A 5 -11.82 9.72 0.70
N ALA A 6 -12.84 9.84 1.51
CA ALA A 6 -12.98 10.91 2.49
C ALA A 6 -13.05 10.34 3.91
N ILE A 7 -12.17 10.81 4.78
CA ILE A 7 -12.09 10.42 6.19
C ILE A 7 -12.37 11.66 7.03
N ARG A 8 -13.24 11.56 8.04
CA ARG A 8 -13.63 12.66 8.91
C ARG A 8 -13.58 12.25 10.36
N ASP A 9 -12.72 12.93 11.11
CA ASP A 9 -12.56 12.80 12.57
C ASP A 9 -12.44 11.34 13.03
N LEU A 10 -11.65 10.56 12.31
CA LEU A 10 -11.51 9.13 12.53
C LEU A 10 -10.65 8.86 13.74
N THR A 11 -11.19 8.11 14.70
CA THR A 11 -10.48 7.62 15.87
C THR A 11 -10.67 6.12 16.00
N PHE A 12 -9.60 5.39 16.30
CA PHE A 12 -9.65 3.94 16.50
C PHE A 12 -8.70 3.49 17.60
N SER A 13 -9.21 2.61 18.49
CA SER A 13 -8.41 1.92 19.50
C SER A 13 -8.67 0.42 19.46
N TYR A 14 -7.59 -0.39 19.50
CA TYR A 14 -7.73 -1.83 19.75
C TYR A 14 -8.15 -2.07 21.20
N SER A 15 -8.95 -3.12 21.45
CA SER A 15 -9.42 -3.47 22.79
C SER A 15 -8.29 -3.51 23.83
N GLY A 16 -8.44 -2.73 24.89
CA GLY A 16 -7.46 -2.64 25.99
C GLY A 16 -6.17 -1.86 25.69
N ARG A 17 -6.12 -1.09 24.58
CA ARG A 17 -4.99 -0.23 24.19
C ARG A 17 -5.47 1.22 24.00
N GLY A 18 -4.55 2.17 24.06
CA GLY A 18 -4.83 3.57 23.70
C GLY A 18 -5.06 3.75 22.20
N ASP A 19 -5.49 4.94 21.81
CA ASP A 19 -5.81 5.28 20.42
C ASP A 19 -4.64 5.01 19.48
N GLN A 20 -4.90 4.20 18.47
CA GLN A 20 -3.95 3.89 17.38
C GLN A 20 -4.16 4.82 16.19
N ILE A 21 -5.34 5.40 16.07
CA ILE A 21 -5.72 6.48 15.17
C ILE A 21 -6.44 7.51 16.01
N SER A 22 -6.06 8.77 15.88
CA SER A 22 -6.58 9.86 16.70
C SER A 22 -6.97 11.06 15.83
N HIS A 23 -8.28 11.31 15.71
CA HIS A 23 -8.85 12.48 15.03
C HIS A 23 -8.33 12.71 13.60
N VAL A 24 -8.15 11.64 12.82
CA VAL A 24 -7.65 11.73 11.45
C VAL A 24 -8.74 12.25 10.52
N THR A 25 -8.42 13.34 9.81
CA THR A 25 -9.24 13.87 8.71
C THR A 25 -8.36 13.94 7.46
N LEU A 26 -8.83 13.33 6.37
CA LEU A 26 -8.05 13.14 5.14
C LEU A 26 -8.97 13.02 3.93
N ASP A 27 -8.65 13.75 2.87
CA ASP A 27 -9.28 13.61 1.55
C ASP A 27 -8.25 13.07 0.55
N ILE A 28 -8.61 11.99 -0.15
CA ILE A 28 -7.82 11.38 -1.22
C ILE A 28 -8.65 11.48 -2.49
N ARG A 29 -8.12 12.13 -3.51
CA ARG A 29 -8.82 12.32 -4.78
C ARG A 29 -8.80 11.04 -5.62
N ALA A 30 -9.77 10.89 -6.50
CA ALA A 30 -9.76 9.81 -7.47
C ALA A 30 -8.49 9.87 -8.36
N GLY A 31 -7.77 8.74 -8.47
CA GLY A 31 -6.52 8.64 -9.22
C GLY A 31 -5.29 9.22 -8.52
N GLU A 32 -5.41 9.67 -7.28
CA GLU A 32 -4.30 10.20 -6.50
C GLU A 32 -3.46 9.06 -5.89
N VAL A 33 -2.16 9.27 -5.82
CA VAL A 33 -1.21 8.41 -5.08
C VAL A 33 -0.76 9.14 -3.83
N ILE A 34 -1.17 8.65 -2.67
CA ILE A 34 -0.73 9.18 -1.38
C ILE A 34 0.18 8.21 -0.64
N VAL A 35 1.10 8.76 0.13
CA VAL A 35 2.00 8.01 0.99
C VAL A 35 1.78 8.38 2.44
N LEU A 36 1.49 7.37 3.27
CA LEU A 36 1.44 7.48 4.72
C LEU A 36 2.82 7.13 5.25
N THR A 37 3.50 8.08 5.90
CA THR A 37 4.85 7.87 6.43
C THR A 37 4.93 8.27 7.89
N GLY A 38 6.03 7.95 8.57
CA GLY A 38 6.23 8.22 9.99
C GLY A 38 6.89 7.05 10.72
N PRO A 39 7.18 7.17 12.02
CA PRO A 39 7.84 6.13 12.82
C PRO A 39 7.09 4.80 12.83
N SER A 40 7.79 3.71 13.15
CA SER A 40 7.12 2.41 13.41
C SER A 40 6.15 2.55 14.59
N GLY A 41 4.97 1.92 14.47
CA GLY A 41 3.92 2.02 15.49
C GLY A 41 3.13 3.33 15.50
N SER A 42 3.33 4.24 14.54
CA SER A 42 2.63 5.52 14.49
C SER A 42 1.15 5.46 14.08
N GLY A 43 0.63 4.28 13.67
CA GLY A 43 -0.77 4.10 13.27
C GLY A 43 -1.00 3.91 11.77
N LYS A 44 0.04 3.94 10.91
CA LYS A 44 -0.08 3.78 9.44
C LYS A 44 -0.84 2.52 9.03
N SER A 45 -0.40 1.36 9.52
CA SER A 45 -1.06 0.07 9.23
C SER A 45 -2.48 -0.01 9.77
N SER A 46 -2.79 0.66 10.88
CA SER A 46 -4.16 0.74 11.38
C SER A 46 -5.02 1.59 10.44
N LEU A 47 -4.49 2.69 9.93
CA LEU A 47 -5.21 3.54 8.97
C LEU A 47 -5.43 2.82 7.64
N THR A 48 -4.44 2.07 7.11
CA THR A 48 -4.64 1.25 5.91
C THR A 48 -5.71 0.18 6.14
N ARG A 49 -5.74 -0.45 7.33
CA ARG A 49 -6.76 -1.46 7.70
C ARG A 49 -8.17 -0.87 7.85
N VAL A 50 -8.31 0.39 8.21
CA VAL A 50 -9.62 1.05 8.19
C VAL A 50 -10.04 1.33 6.74
N ILE A 51 -9.14 1.86 5.90
CA ILE A 51 -9.43 2.19 4.51
C ILE A 51 -9.86 0.94 3.70
N ASN A 52 -9.21 -0.21 3.94
CA ASN A 52 -9.57 -1.45 3.25
C ASN A 52 -10.72 -2.22 3.93
N GLY A 53 -11.24 -1.72 5.04
CA GLY A 53 -12.36 -2.30 5.75
C GLY A 53 -12.04 -3.56 6.56
N LEU A 54 -10.78 -3.84 6.86
CA LEU A 54 -10.41 -4.90 7.82
C LEU A 54 -10.69 -4.48 9.26
N ILE A 55 -10.65 -3.19 9.57
CA ILE A 55 -11.15 -2.61 10.80
C ILE A 55 -12.54 -2.03 10.50
N PRO A 56 -13.53 -2.27 11.36
CA PRO A 56 -13.51 -3.05 12.61
C PRO A 56 -13.87 -4.54 12.45
N TYR A 57 -14.05 -5.05 11.24
CA TYR A 57 -14.70 -6.36 11.01
C TYR A 57 -13.78 -7.56 11.27
N PHE A 58 -12.48 -7.42 10.99
CA PHE A 58 -11.49 -8.48 11.21
C PHE A 58 -10.60 -8.16 12.42
N TYR A 59 -10.27 -6.89 12.61
CA TYR A 59 -9.55 -6.40 13.79
C TYR A 59 -10.53 -5.66 14.69
N GLU A 60 -10.87 -6.26 15.82
CA GLU A 60 -11.83 -5.72 16.78
C GLU A 60 -11.28 -4.50 17.52
N GLY A 61 -12.15 -3.54 17.80
CA GLY A 61 -11.81 -2.31 18.52
C GLY A 61 -12.94 -1.29 18.45
N GLU A 62 -12.72 -0.16 19.07
CA GLU A 62 -13.66 0.97 19.06
C GLU A 62 -13.27 1.93 17.92
N LEU A 63 -14.17 2.06 16.95
CA LEU A 63 -14.04 2.95 15.81
C LEU A 63 -15.10 4.05 15.87
N SER A 64 -14.68 5.30 15.75
CA SER A 64 -15.56 6.47 15.63
C SER A 64 -15.10 7.37 14.48
N GLY A 65 -15.96 8.32 14.07
CA GLY A 65 -15.75 9.13 12.89
C GLY A 65 -16.41 8.52 11.65
N GLN A 66 -16.07 9.02 10.48
CA GLN A 66 -16.68 8.60 9.21
C GLN A 66 -15.62 8.34 8.15
N ILE A 67 -15.87 7.31 7.33
CA ILE A 67 -15.10 7.05 6.12
C ILE A 67 -16.06 6.80 4.97
N ARG A 68 -15.79 7.43 3.83
CA ARG A 68 -16.56 7.28 2.60
C ARG A 68 -15.64 6.89 1.45
N VAL A 69 -16.17 6.08 0.53
CA VAL A 69 -15.51 5.73 -0.73
C VAL A 69 -16.46 6.08 -1.86
N GLY A 70 -16.10 7.08 -2.63
CA GLY A 70 -17.03 7.75 -3.53
C GLY A 70 -18.22 8.31 -2.75
N ASP A 71 -19.42 8.06 -3.23
CA ASP A 71 -20.65 8.57 -2.63
C ASP A 71 -21.17 7.74 -1.44
N LYS A 72 -20.54 6.59 -1.11
CA LYS A 72 -21.05 5.66 -0.10
C LYS A 72 -20.20 5.67 1.19
N PRO A 73 -20.83 5.65 2.38
CA PRO A 73 -20.12 5.30 3.60
C PRO A 73 -19.52 3.89 3.50
N LEU A 74 -18.31 3.68 4.03
CA LEU A 74 -17.62 2.39 3.93
C LEU A 74 -18.40 1.27 4.63
N GLU A 75 -19.10 1.57 5.68
CA GLU A 75 -19.96 0.64 6.45
C GLU A 75 -21.17 0.13 5.65
N GLU A 76 -21.65 0.90 4.68
CA GLU A 76 -22.75 0.51 3.78
C GLU A 76 -22.28 -0.32 2.58
N ILE A 77 -20.96 -0.41 2.34
CA ILE A 77 -20.38 -1.22 1.26
C ILE A 77 -20.21 -2.65 1.79
N HIS A 78 -20.91 -3.61 1.22
CA HIS A 78 -20.79 -5.02 1.61
C HIS A 78 -19.37 -5.54 1.46
N SER A 79 -18.94 -6.50 2.30
CA SER A 79 -17.56 -7.04 2.29
C SER A 79 -17.11 -7.55 0.92
N TRP A 80 -17.99 -8.21 0.18
CA TRP A 80 -17.70 -8.71 -1.17
C TRP A 80 -17.54 -7.57 -2.20
N GLU A 81 -18.31 -6.46 -2.07
CA GLU A 81 -18.16 -5.28 -2.92
C GLU A 81 -16.85 -4.56 -2.60
N ARG A 82 -16.48 -4.46 -1.31
CA ARG A 82 -15.19 -3.89 -0.88
C ARG A 82 -14.02 -4.66 -1.45
N GLY A 83 -14.08 -5.99 -1.45
CA GLY A 83 -13.04 -6.83 -2.02
C GLY A 83 -12.84 -6.62 -3.53
N LYS A 84 -13.90 -6.27 -4.28
CA LYS A 84 -13.78 -5.83 -5.69
C LYS A 84 -13.23 -4.42 -5.83
N LEU A 85 -13.58 -3.54 -4.89
CA LEU A 85 -13.25 -2.13 -4.96
C LEU A 85 -11.81 -1.84 -4.54
N VAL A 86 -11.29 -2.58 -3.55
CA VAL A 86 -9.99 -2.33 -2.91
C VAL A 86 -9.09 -3.55 -3.05
N GLY A 87 -8.03 -3.40 -3.85
CA GLY A 87 -6.93 -4.36 -3.93
C GLY A 87 -5.94 -4.12 -2.79
N ASN A 88 -5.60 -5.19 -2.07
CA ASN A 88 -4.71 -5.13 -0.92
C ASN A 88 -3.36 -5.74 -1.22
N VAL A 89 -2.29 -5.11 -0.74
CA VAL A 89 -0.93 -5.65 -0.75
C VAL A 89 -0.36 -5.53 0.66
N PHE A 90 -0.16 -6.66 1.33
CA PHE A 90 0.34 -6.69 2.70
C PHE A 90 1.88 -6.73 2.76
N GLN A 91 2.43 -6.38 3.92
CA GLN A 91 3.86 -6.37 4.18
C GLN A 91 4.51 -7.75 3.96
N ASP A 92 3.87 -8.83 4.41
CA ASP A 92 4.30 -10.19 4.11
C ASP A 92 3.36 -10.82 3.07
N PRO A 93 3.80 -10.99 1.81
CA PRO A 93 2.96 -11.57 0.76
C PRO A 93 2.49 -12.98 1.09
N ARG A 94 3.22 -13.75 1.91
CA ARG A 94 2.82 -15.12 2.29
C ARG A 94 1.54 -15.14 3.12
N SER A 95 1.27 -14.07 3.85
CA SER A 95 0.07 -13.97 4.69
C SER A 95 -1.22 -13.79 3.89
N GLN A 96 -1.12 -13.48 2.59
CA GLN A 96 -2.28 -13.28 1.72
C GLN A 96 -2.50 -14.42 0.70
N PHE A 97 -1.57 -15.38 0.59
CA PHE A 97 -1.67 -16.46 -0.40
C PHE A 97 -2.61 -17.58 0.05
N PHE A 98 -3.45 -18.02 -0.88
CA PHE A 98 -4.40 -19.12 -0.70
C PHE A 98 -4.07 -20.33 -1.58
N ALA A 99 -3.40 -20.12 -2.72
CA ALA A 99 -3.00 -21.18 -3.63
C ALA A 99 -1.57 -21.68 -3.38
N ASN A 100 -1.19 -22.78 -4.03
CA ASN A 100 0.17 -23.30 -4.03
C ASN A 100 0.99 -22.83 -5.23
N GLU A 101 0.33 -22.46 -6.32
CA GLU A 101 0.93 -22.09 -7.61
C GLU A 101 0.58 -20.65 -7.97
N VAL A 102 1.44 -20.00 -8.74
CA VAL A 102 1.31 -18.59 -9.12
C VAL A 102 0.03 -18.34 -9.91
N ALA A 103 -0.26 -19.15 -10.95
CA ALA A 103 -1.46 -18.95 -11.75
C ALA A 103 -2.74 -19.07 -10.91
N GLY A 104 -2.79 -20.07 -10.02
CA GLY A 104 -3.94 -20.26 -9.13
C GLY A 104 -4.09 -19.11 -8.12
N GLU A 105 -2.99 -18.55 -7.61
CA GLU A 105 -3.05 -17.39 -6.72
C GLU A 105 -3.59 -16.15 -7.43
N ILE A 106 -3.14 -15.89 -8.66
CA ILE A 106 -3.62 -14.75 -9.44
C ILE A 106 -5.10 -14.94 -9.82
N ALA A 107 -5.51 -16.17 -10.12
CA ALA A 107 -6.89 -16.53 -10.50
C ALA A 107 -7.88 -16.45 -9.31
N PHE A 108 -7.39 -16.66 -8.08
CA PHE A 108 -8.21 -16.86 -6.88
C PHE A 108 -9.31 -15.81 -6.68
N GLY A 109 -8.97 -14.52 -6.85
CA GLY A 109 -9.94 -13.44 -6.75
C GLY A 109 -11.04 -13.52 -7.81
N CYS A 110 -10.66 -13.77 -9.06
CA CYS A 110 -11.60 -13.88 -10.18
C CYS A 110 -12.54 -15.09 -10.03
N GLU A 111 -12.02 -16.23 -9.54
CA GLU A 111 -12.81 -17.43 -9.25
C GLU A 111 -13.87 -17.16 -8.17
N ASN A 112 -13.49 -16.49 -7.09
CA ASN A 112 -14.42 -16.12 -6.01
C ASN A 112 -15.53 -15.17 -6.45
N TYR A 113 -15.29 -14.36 -7.49
CA TYR A 113 -16.29 -13.48 -8.07
C TYR A 113 -17.09 -14.10 -9.21
N GLY A 114 -16.85 -15.37 -9.51
CA GLY A 114 -17.62 -16.15 -10.50
C GLY A 114 -17.36 -15.72 -11.94
N TYR A 115 -16.12 -15.28 -12.25
CA TYR A 115 -15.72 -15.01 -13.64
C TYR A 115 -15.70 -16.28 -14.44
N THR A 116 -15.97 -16.20 -15.75
CA THR A 116 -15.87 -17.34 -16.64
C THR A 116 -14.41 -17.80 -16.81
N HIS A 117 -14.20 -19.03 -17.23
CA HIS A 117 -12.86 -19.57 -17.46
C HIS A 117 -12.03 -18.70 -18.44
N GLU A 118 -12.65 -18.19 -19.47
CA GLU A 118 -12.00 -17.33 -20.47
C GLU A 118 -11.62 -15.97 -19.88
N GLU A 119 -12.49 -15.37 -19.06
CA GLU A 119 -12.21 -14.14 -18.34
C GLU A 119 -11.05 -14.34 -17.36
N ILE A 120 -11.07 -15.42 -16.57
CA ILE A 120 -10.00 -15.75 -15.62
C ILE A 120 -8.66 -15.86 -16.34
N GLN A 121 -8.59 -16.64 -17.44
CA GLN A 121 -7.36 -16.76 -18.22
C GLN A 121 -6.85 -15.40 -18.72
N SER A 122 -7.74 -14.57 -19.24
CA SER A 122 -7.39 -13.22 -19.72
C SER A 122 -6.85 -12.34 -18.60
N HIS A 123 -7.51 -12.29 -17.44
CA HIS A 123 -7.11 -11.50 -16.30
C HIS A 123 -5.76 -11.97 -15.70
N VAL A 124 -5.57 -13.29 -15.60
CA VAL A 124 -4.31 -13.89 -15.11
C VAL A 124 -3.14 -13.52 -16.02
N LEU A 125 -3.29 -13.70 -17.34
CA LEU A 125 -2.25 -13.36 -18.30
C LEU A 125 -1.94 -11.86 -18.30
N GLN A 126 -2.96 -11.02 -18.28
CA GLN A 126 -2.79 -9.57 -18.24
C GLN A 126 -2.07 -9.13 -16.95
N ALA A 127 -2.47 -9.64 -15.79
CA ALA A 127 -1.83 -9.33 -14.52
C ALA A 127 -0.37 -9.83 -14.48
N ALA A 128 -0.09 -11.02 -15.03
CA ALA A 128 1.26 -11.55 -15.14
C ALA A 128 2.15 -10.67 -16.04
N GLN A 129 1.65 -10.23 -17.19
CA GLN A 129 2.35 -9.33 -18.11
C GLN A 129 2.68 -7.98 -17.48
N TYR A 130 1.74 -7.35 -16.80
CA TYR A 130 1.96 -6.07 -16.09
C TYR A 130 3.07 -6.16 -15.06
N ASN A 131 3.22 -7.32 -14.40
CA ASN A 131 4.21 -7.54 -13.35
C ASN A 131 5.49 -8.22 -13.87
N LYS A 132 5.53 -8.58 -15.17
CA LYS A 132 6.66 -9.31 -15.82
C LYS A 132 6.98 -10.60 -15.05
N ILE A 133 5.97 -11.46 -14.92
CA ILE A 133 6.04 -12.76 -14.22
C ILE A 133 5.35 -13.88 -15.02
N GLU A 134 5.21 -13.73 -16.34
CA GLU A 134 4.57 -14.74 -17.19
C GLU A 134 5.30 -16.10 -17.11
N ASP A 135 6.60 -16.06 -16.99
CA ASP A 135 7.48 -17.20 -16.83
C ASP A 135 7.34 -17.92 -15.48
N LEU A 136 6.64 -17.31 -14.53
CA LEU A 136 6.44 -17.86 -13.19
C LEU A 136 5.07 -18.54 -13.03
N LEU A 137 4.15 -18.44 -13.98
CA LEU A 137 2.76 -18.90 -13.82
C LEU A 137 2.63 -20.37 -13.37
N ASP A 138 3.51 -21.25 -13.86
CA ASP A 138 3.52 -22.68 -13.52
C ASP A 138 4.41 -23.01 -12.31
N HIS A 139 4.95 -21.98 -11.62
CA HIS A 139 5.84 -22.20 -10.49
C HIS A 139 5.06 -22.28 -9.17
N SER A 140 5.61 -23.10 -8.24
CA SER A 140 5.12 -23.10 -6.85
C SER A 140 5.54 -21.81 -6.14
N LEU A 141 4.60 -21.21 -5.41
CA LEU A 141 4.83 -20.03 -4.57
C LEU A 141 5.93 -20.24 -3.52
N HIS A 142 6.13 -21.50 -3.08
CA HIS A 142 7.15 -21.83 -2.09
C HIS A 142 8.58 -21.69 -2.61
N THR A 143 8.78 -21.86 -3.93
CA THR A 143 10.11 -21.77 -4.57
C THR A 143 10.54 -20.35 -4.89
N LEU A 144 9.63 -19.39 -4.82
CA LEU A 144 9.89 -18.02 -5.23
C LEU A 144 10.71 -17.24 -4.18
N SER A 145 11.54 -16.31 -4.68
CA SER A 145 12.16 -15.30 -3.84
C SER A 145 11.11 -14.35 -3.24
N TYR A 146 11.49 -13.58 -2.22
CA TYR A 146 10.57 -12.62 -1.61
C TYR A 146 10.06 -11.58 -2.64
N GLY A 147 10.95 -11.01 -3.46
CA GLY A 147 10.56 -10.05 -4.49
C GLY A 147 9.62 -10.63 -5.56
N MET A 148 9.82 -11.90 -5.95
CA MET A 148 8.90 -12.60 -6.85
C MET A 148 7.52 -12.78 -6.19
N ARG A 149 7.48 -13.21 -4.93
CA ARG A 149 6.21 -13.31 -4.18
C ARG A 149 5.48 -11.98 -4.08
N GLN A 150 6.21 -10.88 -3.86
CA GLN A 150 5.61 -9.54 -3.82
C GLN A 150 4.95 -9.17 -5.16
N LYS A 151 5.60 -9.49 -6.29
CA LYS A 151 5.01 -9.30 -7.62
C LYS A 151 3.75 -10.15 -7.82
N VAL A 152 3.75 -11.40 -7.36
CA VAL A 152 2.57 -12.26 -7.41
C VAL A 152 1.43 -11.70 -6.57
N ALA A 153 1.73 -11.21 -5.35
CA ALA A 153 0.73 -10.58 -4.49
C ALA A 153 0.05 -9.36 -5.15
N ILE A 154 0.85 -8.55 -5.87
CA ILE A 154 0.30 -7.43 -6.62
C ILE A 154 -0.50 -7.91 -7.83
N ALA A 155 0.01 -8.90 -8.58
CA ALA A 155 -0.70 -9.47 -9.73
C ALA A 155 -2.05 -10.06 -9.32
N SER A 156 -2.11 -10.77 -8.17
CA SER A 156 -3.34 -11.29 -7.60
C SER A 156 -4.33 -10.15 -7.26
N ALA A 157 -3.86 -9.08 -6.65
CA ALA A 157 -4.70 -7.90 -6.39
C ALA A 157 -5.14 -7.19 -7.68
N GLN A 158 -4.33 -7.19 -8.74
CA GLN A 158 -4.63 -6.55 -10.03
C GLN A 158 -5.62 -7.34 -10.87
N ALA A 159 -5.65 -8.67 -10.75
CA ALA A 159 -6.48 -9.54 -11.58
C ALA A 159 -7.98 -9.21 -11.48
N ILE A 160 -8.45 -8.70 -10.36
CA ILE A 160 -9.83 -8.24 -10.18
C ILE A 160 -10.06 -6.77 -10.58
N GLU A 161 -9.03 -6.09 -11.08
CA GLU A 161 -9.05 -4.69 -11.55
C GLU A 161 -9.63 -3.66 -10.57
N PRO A 162 -9.24 -3.65 -9.29
CA PRO A 162 -9.82 -2.76 -8.29
C PRO A 162 -9.63 -1.28 -8.68
N GLU A 163 -10.47 -0.42 -8.12
CA GLU A 163 -10.39 1.03 -8.34
C GLU A 163 -9.42 1.70 -7.36
N ILE A 164 -9.21 1.08 -6.20
CA ILE A 164 -8.34 1.56 -5.12
C ILE A 164 -7.32 0.48 -4.79
N TYR A 165 -6.07 0.87 -4.55
CA TYR A 165 -5.04 0.01 -4.00
C TYR A 165 -4.61 0.50 -2.63
N VAL A 166 -4.56 -0.40 -1.65
CA VAL A 166 -4.04 -0.14 -0.31
C VAL A 166 -2.86 -1.06 -0.06
N MET A 167 -1.69 -0.47 0.19
CA MET A 167 -0.43 -1.19 0.33
C MET A 167 0.21 -0.87 1.68
N ASP A 168 0.55 -1.90 2.45
CA ASP A 168 1.20 -1.74 3.76
C ASP A 168 2.64 -2.25 3.69
N GLU A 169 3.62 -1.33 3.75
CA GLU A 169 5.07 -1.54 3.67
C GLU A 169 5.51 -2.52 2.56
N PRO A 170 5.04 -2.32 1.31
CA PRO A 170 5.24 -3.30 0.23
C PRO A 170 6.70 -3.48 -0.16
N SER A 171 7.60 -2.55 0.19
CA SER A 171 9.03 -2.61 -0.13
C SER A 171 9.89 -3.17 1.00
N ALA A 172 9.33 -3.53 2.17
CA ALA A 172 10.07 -3.79 3.40
C ALA A 172 11.24 -4.79 3.23
N ASN A 173 11.03 -5.86 2.46
CA ASN A 173 12.02 -6.93 2.25
C ASN A 173 12.53 -7.02 0.80
N LEU A 174 12.36 -5.94 0.02
CA LEU A 174 12.88 -5.85 -1.34
C LEU A 174 14.31 -5.28 -1.33
N ASP A 175 15.15 -5.76 -2.24
CA ASP A 175 16.39 -5.09 -2.60
C ASP A 175 16.10 -3.77 -3.35
N ILE A 176 17.15 -2.98 -3.58
CA ILE A 176 17.02 -1.67 -4.21
C ILE A 176 16.42 -1.79 -5.61
N GLU A 177 16.92 -2.73 -6.43
CA GLU A 177 16.45 -2.91 -7.81
C GLU A 177 14.98 -3.33 -7.86
N SER A 178 14.58 -4.31 -7.03
CA SER A 178 13.19 -4.75 -6.91
C SER A 178 12.29 -3.63 -6.41
N THR A 179 12.77 -2.76 -5.52
CA THR A 179 12.03 -1.60 -5.03
C THR A 179 11.76 -0.58 -6.14
N TYR A 180 12.73 -0.29 -7.01
CA TYR A 180 12.49 0.58 -8.16
C TYR A 180 11.51 -0.01 -9.16
N ARG A 181 11.64 -1.31 -9.46
CA ARG A 181 10.67 -2.03 -10.31
C ARG A 181 9.26 -1.97 -9.74
N PHE A 182 9.14 -2.04 -8.41
CA PHE A 182 7.85 -1.84 -7.73
C PHE A 182 7.32 -0.41 -7.94
N GLY A 183 8.18 0.60 -7.88
CA GLY A 183 7.83 1.98 -8.23
C GLY A 183 7.27 2.13 -9.65
N ASP A 184 7.80 1.35 -10.62
CA ASP A 184 7.25 1.32 -11.98
C ASP A 184 5.84 0.73 -12.05
N ILE A 185 5.56 -0.31 -11.25
CA ILE A 185 4.20 -0.87 -11.13
C ILE A 185 3.23 0.20 -10.59
N ILE A 186 3.61 0.92 -9.54
CA ILE A 186 2.77 2.00 -8.99
C ILE A 186 2.54 3.10 -10.03
N ARG A 187 3.58 3.47 -10.80
CA ARG A 187 3.46 4.46 -11.88
C ARG A 187 2.47 4.01 -12.95
N ASN A 188 2.49 2.74 -13.32
CA ASN A 188 1.54 2.18 -14.29
C ASN A 188 0.10 2.17 -13.76
N LEU A 189 -0.11 1.82 -12.49
CA LEU A 189 -1.42 1.88 -11.85
C LEU A 189 -1.96 3.32 -11.79
N LYS A 190 -1.10 4.30 -11.46
CA LYS A 190 -1.44 5.72 -11.50
C LYS A 190 -1.84 6.17 -12.90
N ALA A 191 -1.09 5.76 -13.93
CA ALA A 191 -1.40 6.08 -15.32
C ALA A 191 -2.76 5.51 -15.78
N GLN A 192 -3.21 4.41 -15.17
CA GLN A 192 -4.56 3.84 -15.35
C GLN A 192 -5.65 4.58 -14.54
N GLY A 193 -5.28 5.64 -13.83
CA GLY A 193 -6.20 6.42 -13.00
C GLY A 193 -6.65 5.72 -11.72
N LYS A 194 -5.88 4.75 -11.20
CA LYS A 194 -6.19 4.07 -9.95
C LYS A 194 -5.83 4.96 -8.75
N THR A 195 -6.65 4.93 -7.70
CA THR A 195 -6.35 5.59 -6.42
C THR A 195 -5.46 4.69 -5.59
N ILE A 196 -4.36 5.22 -5.03
CA ILE A 196 -3.35 4.39 -4.36
C ILE A 196 -3.00 5.00 -3.01
N VAL A 197 -3.09 4.18 -1.96
CA VAL A 197 -2.69 4.51 -0.59
C VAL A 197 -1.57 3.58 -0.18
N ILE A 198 -0.40 4.14 0.15
CA ILE A 198 0.79 3.36 0.50
C ILE A 198 1.27 3.78 1.88
N ALA A 199 1.26 2.88 2.86
CA ALA A 199 2.00 3.06 4.09
C ALA A 199 3.46 2.62 3.85
N GLU A 200 4.44 3.54 4.01
CA GLU A 200 5.82 3.24 3.64
C GLU A 200 6.83 4.05 4.46
N HIS A 201 7.98 3.41 4.72
CA HIS A 201 9.16 4.04 5.32
C HIS A 201 10.22 4.43 4.31
N ARG A 202 10.35 3.68 3.21
CA ARG A 202 11.32 3.94 2.14
C ARG A 202 10.69 4.85 1.08
N LEU A 203 11.00 6.13 1.12
CA LEU A 203 10.32 7.13 0.28
C LEU A 203 10.94 7.30 -1.11
N TYR A 204 12.22 6.97 -1.27
CA TYR A 204 13.02 7.32 -2.46
C TYR A 204 12.40 6.85 -3.79
N TYR A 205 11.78 5.67 -3.84
CA TYR A 205 11.20 5.13 -5.08
C TYR A 205 9.80 5.69 -5.38
N LEU A 206 9.20 6.36 -4.40
CA LEU A 206 7.88 7.00 -4.50
C LEU A 206 7.95 8.50 -4.84
N MET A 207 9.15 9.09 -4.74
CA MET A 207 9.34 10.53 -4.89
C MET A 207 8.88 11.08 -6.23
N ASP A 208 8.88 10.27 -7.29
CA ASP A 208 8.46 10.70 -8.63
C ASP A 208 7.02 10.31 -8.98
N VAL A 209 6.38 9.46 -8.17
CA VAL A 209 5.03 8.96 -8.45
C VAL A 209 3.98 9.45 -7.46
N ALA A 210 4.31 9.61 -6.18
CA ALA A 210 3.39 10.10 -5.17
C ALA A 210 3.00 11.56 -5.43
N ASP A 211 1.77 11.90 -5.12
CA ASP A 211 1.25 13.27 -5.22
C ASP A 211 1.38 14.00 -3.88
N ARG A 212 1.05 13.31 -2.78
CA ARG A 212 1.10 13.86 -1.42
C ARG A 212 1.65 12.83 -0.43
N PHE A 213 2.28 13.33 0.63
CA PHE A 213 2.82 12.55 1.73
C PHE A 213 2.20 13.03 3.03
N PHE A 214 1.76 12.10 3.86
CA PHE A 214 1.18 12.37 5.18
C PHE A 214 2.06 11.77 6.26
N CYS A 215 2.63 12.62 7.11
CA CYS A 215 3.40 12.18 8.25
C CYS A 215 2.46 11.87 9.41
N ILE A 216 2.51 10.62 9.90
CA ILE A 216 1.69 10.16 11.02
C ILE A 216 2.58 9.95 12.24
N GLN A 217 2.19 10.56 13.37
CA GLN A 217 2.81 10.34 14.68
C GLN A 217 1.70 10.16 15.72
N HIS A 218 1.85 9.18 16.60
CA HIS A 218 0.89 8.91 17.68
C HIS A 218 -0.57 8.83 17.21
N GLY A 219 -0.79 8.21 16.09
CA GLY A 219 -2.13 8.03 15.50
C GLY A 219 -2.71 9.23 14.75
N ALA A 220 -2.05 10.40 14.78
CA ALA A 220 -2.53 11.62 14.14
C ALA A 220 -1.69 12.01 12.92
N ILE A 221 -2.31 12.65 11.93
CA ILE A 221 -1.60 13.31 10.84
C ILE A 221 -1.02 14.61 11.41
N VAL A 222 0.32 14.65 11.54
CA VAL A 222 1.01 15.83 12.09
C VAL A 222 1.42 16.81 10.99
N ARG A 223 1.59 16.31 9.76
CA ARG A 223 1.94 17.16 8.61
C ARG A 223 1.60 16.49 7.28
N GLU A 224 1.20 17.31 6.33
CA GLU A 224 1.04 16.98 4.93
C GLU A 224 2.15 17.67 4.13
N PHE A 225 2.65 16.98 3.09
CA PHE A 225 3.65 17.51 2.18
C PHE A 225 3.22 17.25 0.73
N SER A 226 3.42 18.22 -0.13
CA SER A 226 3.52 18.02 -1.56
C SER A 226 4.80 17.25 -1.91
N ARG A 227 4.89 16.79 -3.15
CA ARG A 227 6.12 16.15 -3.67
C ARG A 227 7.33 17.07 -3.58
N GLU A 228 7.16 18.34 -3.94
CA GLU A 228 8.22 19.34 -3.95
C GLU A 228 8.71 19.65 -2.54
N GLU A 229 7.80 19.80 -1.59
CA GLU A 229 8.14 20.02 -0.17
C GLU A 229 8.90 18.80 0.38
N MET A 230 8.45 17.58 0.09
CA MET A 230 9.11 16.36 0.55
C MET A 230 10.53 16.23 -0.03
N LYS A 231 10.74 16.59 -1.32
CA LYS A 231 12.07 16.60 -1.96
C LYS A 231 13.02 17.63 -1.36
N SER A 232 12.50 18.74 -0.90
CA SER A 232 13.29 19.85 -0.33
C SER A 232 13.42 19.82 1.19
N LEU A 233 12.89 18.76 1.84
CA LEU A 233 12.84 18.69 3.30
C LEU A 233 14.25 18.61 3.90
N PRO A 234 14.62 19.54 4.82
CA PRO A 234 15.94 19.53 5.46
C PRO A 234 16.16 18.24 6.26
N SER A 235 17.39 17.70 6.24
CA SER A 235 17.75 16.47 6.96
C SER A 235 17.42 16.52 8.45
N ALA A 236 17.58 17.68 9.11
CA ALA A 236 17.22 17.87 10.51
C ALA A 236 15.72 17.67 10.76
N GLU A 237 14.88 18.12 9.82
CA GLU A 237 13.42 17.97 9.90
C GLU A 237 12.98 16.53 9.62
N VAL A 238 13.64 15.85 8.64
CA VAL A 238 13.46 14.42 8.37
C VAL A 238 13.67 13.61 9.65
N HIS A 239 14.75 13.88 10.40
CA HIS A 239 15.03 13.22 11.68
C HIS A 239 14.00 13.53 12.76
N THR A 240 13.60 14.79 12.90
CA THR A 240 12.60 15.22 13.90
C THR A 240 11.25 14.54 13.67
N LEU A 241 10.87 14.35 12.40
CA LEU A 241 9.65 13.67 12.02
C LEU A 241 9.76 12.13 12.07
N GLY A 242 10.95 11.59 12.38
CA GLY A 242 11.18 10.15 12.40
C GLY A 242 11.06 9.49 11.02
N LEU A 243 11.30 10.27 9.95
CA LEU A 243 11.26 9.80 8.58
C LEU A 243 12.61 9.21 8.17
N ARG A 244 12.58 8.28 7.21
CA ARG A 244 13.81 7.90 6.50
C ARG A 244 14.08 8.91 5.39
N THR A 245 15.36 9.17 5.16
CA THR A 245 15.81 10.09 4.11
C THR A 245 15.18 9.74 2.75
N PRO A 246 14.54 10.71 2.08
CA PRO A 246 13.91 10.48 0.78
C PRO A 246 14.92 10.34 -0.36
N ASP A 247 16.20 10.66 -0.12
CA ASP A 247 17.27 10.63 -1.10
C ASP A 247 18.19 9.42 -0.89
N LEU A 248 18.33 8.60 -1.93
CA LEU A 248 19.22 7.43 -1.95
C LEU A 248 20.68 7.77 -1.80
N TYR A 249 21.12 8.90 -2.33
CA TYR A 249 22.51 9.35 -2.22
C TYR A 249 22.86 9.69 -0.77
N GLN A 250 21.95 10.31 -0.02
CA GLN A 250 22.16 10.59 1.40
C GLN A 250 22.12 9.31 2.25
N MET A 251 21.36 8.28 1.86
CA MET A 251 21.40 6.97 2.53
C MET A 251 22.75 6.27 2.37
N ALA A 252 23.37 6.35 1.20
CA ALA A 252 24.68 5.76 0.95
C ALA A 252 25.77 6.42 1.80
N PHE A 253 25.72 7.75 1.99
CA PHE A 253 26.66 8.48 2.84
C PHE A 253 26.46 8.20 4.34
N GLN A 254 25.24 7.96 4.81
CA GLN A 254 24.96 7.61 6.21
C GLN A 254 25.41 6.19 6.59
N GLN A 255 25.62 5.30 5.61
CA GLN A 255 26.10 3.93 5.81
C GLN A 255 27.62 3.78 5.68
N MET A 256 28.34 4.82 5.23
CA MET A 256 29.80 4.81 5.23
C MET A 256 30.30 5.03 6.67
N PRO A 257 31.13 4.13 7.22
CA PRO A 257 31.80 4.41 8.48
C PRO A 257 32.59 5.72 8.32
N SER A 258 32.47 6.61 9.30
CA SER A 258 33.29 7.82 9.33
C SER A 258 34.75 7.40 9.14
N ALA A 259 35.38 7.85 8.06
CA ALA A 259 36.81 7.65 7.88
C ALA A 259 37.46 8.25 9.13
N ALA A 260 38.05 7.38 9.96
CA ALA A 260 38.84 7.81 11.07
C ALA A 260 39.95 8.73 10.51
N THR A 261 39.89 9.97 10.84
CA THR A 261 41.05 10.89 10.66
C THR A 261 42.07 10.50 11.71
N ASP A 262 43.10 9.76 11.26
CA ASP A 262 44.38 9.68 11.97
C ASP A 262 45.12 10.98 11.88
#